data_9eabd68de151b05118678410f7cf6382
#
_entry.id   9eabd68de151b05118678410f7cf6382
#
_cell.length_a   1.000
_cell.length_b   1.000
_cell.length_c   1.000
_cell.angle_alpha   90.00
_cell.angle_beta   90.00
_cell.angle_gamma   90.00
#
_symmetry.space_group_name_H-M   'P 1'
#
loop_
_entity.id
_entity.type
_entity.pdbx_description
1 polymer ?
#
loop_
_entity_poly.entity_id
_entity_poly.type
_entity_poly.pdbx_seq_one_letter_code
_entity_poly.pdbx_strand_id
1 'polypeptide(L)'
;MTKDEIADWALRNGWQMMDGFPSLTKPSAPHPAIVRLVLKATVASVEIKKPAGKWEKVAGAPYGKLEADPETGLPRGLSLDTIPGFTMLMRDNKDRQVFAGMTGKPKR
;
A
#
# COMPACT_ATOMS: atom_id res chain seq x y z
N MET A 1 11.72 -5.40 -9.18
CA MET A 1 10.50 -6.15 -8.78
C MET A 1 9.49 -6.12 -9.91
N THR A 2 8.81 -7.23 -10.11
CA THR A 2 7.71 -7.28 -11.08
C THR A 2 6.44 -6.70 -10.48
N LYS A 3 5.45 -6.46 -11.34
CA LYS A 3 4.14 -6.00 -10.92
C LYS A 3 3.53 -6.95 -9.87
N ASP A 4 3.60 -8.25 -10.12
CA ASP A 4 3.03 -9.25 -9.22
C ASP A 4 3.77 -9.30 -7.89
N GLU A 5 5.08 -9.14 -7.90
CA GLU A 5 5.86 -9.11 -6.67
C GLU A 5 5.50 -7.93 -5.79
N ILE A 6 5.28 -6.77 -6.41
CA ILE A 6 4.88 -5.58 -5.65
C ILE A 6 3.47 -5.77 -5.08
N ALA A 7 2.54 -6.28 -5.88
CA ALA A 7 1.19 -6.55 -5.41
C ALA A 7 1.18 -7.55 -4.25
N ASP A 8 1.96 -8.62 -4.37
CA ASP A 8 2.05 -9.61 -3.30
C ASP A 8 2.63 -9.02 -2.03
N TRP A 9 3.70 -8.24 -2.17
CA TRP A 9 4.30 -7.55 -1.01
C TRP A 9 3.27 -6.68 -0.31
N ALA A 10 2.53 -5.89 -1.08
CA ALA A 10 1.53 -4.98 -0.53
C ALA A 10 0.46 -5.76 0.25
N LEU A 11 -0.11 -6.78 -0.36
CA LEU A 11 -1.19 -7.54 0.28
C LEU A 11 -0.71 -8.26 1.54
N ARG A 12 0.55 -8.67 1.59
CA ARG A 12 1.11 -9.28 2.80
C ARG A 12 1.42 -8.27 3.90
N ASN A 13 1.41 -6.98 3.56
CA ASN A 13 1.80 -5.93 4.50
C ASN A 13 0.65 -4.97 4.83
N GLY A 14 -0.57 -5.47 4.76
CA GLY A 14 -1.72 -4.72 5.24
C GLY A 14 -2.46 -3.90 4.20
N TRP A 15 -1.92 -3.81 2.99
CA TRP A 15 -2.63 -3.13 1.92
C TRP A 15 -3.82 -3.98 1.49
N GLN A 16 -4.91 -3.34 1.10
CA GLN A 16 -6.07 -4.05 0.58
C GLN A 16 -6.49 -3.47 -0.74
N MET A 17 -7.10 -4.29 -1.57
CA MET A 17 -7.55 -3.82 -2.88
C MET A 17 -8.77 -2.93 -2.72
N MET A 18 -8.67 -1.71 -3.23
CA MET A 18 -9.77 -0.75 -3.24
C MET A 18 -9.79 -0.08 -4.61
N ASP A 19 -10.91 -0.16 -5.28
CA ASP A 19 -11.06 0.40 -6.63
C ASP A 19 -9.99 -0.07 -7.60
N GLY A 20 -9.52 -1.30 -7.42
CA GLY A 20 -8.51 -1.89 -8.28
C GLY A 20 -7.07 -1.55 -7.91
N PHE A 21 -6.84 -0.86 -6.79
CA PHE A 21 -5.50 -0.48 -6.35
C PHE A 21 -5.19 -1.00 -4.96
N PRO A 22 -3.97 -1.59 -4.75
CA PRO A 22 -3.53 -1.85 -3.38
C PRO A 22 -3.47 -0.54 -2.61
N SER A 23 -4.15 -0.47 -1.47
CA SER A 23 -4.36 0.79 -0.77
C SER A 23 -4.23 0.66 0.74
N LEU A 24 -3.87 1.77 1.38
CA LEU A 24 -3.86 1.89 2.83
C LEU A 24 -4.93 2.89 3.26
N THR A 25 -5.59 2.61 4.40
CA THR A 25 -6.66 3.45 4.92
C THR A 25 -6.28 4.00 6.30
N LYS A 26 -6.96 5.06 6.72
CA LYS A 26 -6.78 5.61 8.06
C LYS A 26 -7.37 4.66 9.10
N PRO A 27 -6.72 4.52 10.27
CA PRO A 27 -7.23 3.62 11.29
C PRO A 27 -8.61 3.98 11.83
N SER A 28 -8.91 5.26 11.88
CA SER A 28 -10.12 5.74 12.54
C SER A 28 -11.33 5.85 11.64
N ALA A 29 -11.19 5.55 10.40
CA ALA A 29 -12.29 5.75 9.48
C ALA A 29 -12.54 4.51 8.67
N PRO A 30 -13.76 4.20 8.35
CA PRO A 30 -14.02 3.11 7.42
C PRO A 30 -13.79 3.70 6.05
N HIS A 31 -12.84 3.76 5.55
CA HIS A 31 -12.63 4.48 4.73
C HIS A 31 -11.97 4.78 3.74
N PRO A 32 -11.88 5.85 3.28
CA PRO A 32 -11.32 5.96 1.95
C PRO A 32 -9.82 5.72 2.03
N ALA A 33 -9.31 5.16 0.98
CA ALA A 33 -7.87 4.98 0.84
C ALA A 33 -7.17 6.34 0.90
N ILE A 34 -6.02 6.38 1.58
CA ILE A 34 -5.21 7.61 1.67
C ILE A 34 -3.86 7.46 0.99
N VAL A 35 -3.41 6.23 0.76
CA VAL A 35 -2.21 5.93 -0.03
C VAL A 35 -2.57 4.78 -0.94
N ARG A 36 -2.15 4.83 -2.20
CA ARG A 36 -2.40 3.72 -3.12
C ARG A 36 -1.25 3.52 -4.07
N LEU A 37 -1.09 2.27 -4.51
CA LEU A 37 -0.14 1.91 -5.55
C LEU A 37 -0.90 1.82 -6.87
N VAL A 38 -0.42 2.49 -7.89
CA VAL A 38 -1.00 2.40 -9.23
C VAL A 38 -0.04 1.56 -10.06
N LEU A 39 -0.43 0.31 -10.28
CA LEU A 39 0.42 -0.67 -10.96
C LEU A 39 0.00 -0.81 -12.41
N LYS A 40 0.68 -0.06 -13.28
CA LYS A 40 0.40 -0.10 -14.70
C LYS A 40 1.21 -1.21 -15.37
N ALA A 41 1.09 -1.34 -16.69
CA ALA A 41 1.75 -2.42 -17.41
C ALA A 41 3.28 -2.37 -17.30
N THR A 42 3.87 -1.18 -17.33
CA THR A 42 5.33 -1.03 -17.33
C THR A 42 5.88 -0.20 -16.19
N VAL A 43 5.03 0.49 -15.45
CA VAL A 43 5.44 1.46 -14.42
C VAL A 43 4.58 1.31 -13.18
N ALA A 44 5.20 1.40 -12.01
CA ALA A 44 4.48 1.50 -10.75
C ALA A 44 4.57 2.92 -10.23
N SER A 45 3.49 3.41 -9.62
CA SER A 45 3.45 4.75 -9.02
C SER A 45 2.83 4.66 -7.65
N VAL A 46 3.15 5.64 -6.80
CA VAL A 46 2.54 5.80 -5.49
C VAL A 46 1.79 7.12 -5.48
N GLU A 47 0.56 7.10 -5.00
CA GLU A 47 -0.25 8.31 -4.88
C GLU A 47 -0.75 8.46 -3.45
N ILE A 48 -0.82 9.70 -2.99
CA ILE A 48 -1.42 10.03 -1.69
C ILE A 48 -2.63 10.92 -1.91
N LYS A 49 -3.61 10.78 -1.00
CA LYS A 49 -4.81 11.59 -1.10
C LYS A 49 -4.63 12.88 -0.32
N LYS A 50 -4.85 13.99 -0.98
CA LYS A 50 -4.75 15.32 -0.35
C LYS A 50 -6.03 15.64 0.41
N PRO A 51 -5.97 16.57 1.37
CA PRO A 51 -7.17 16.97 2.14
C PRO A 51 -8.31 17.43 1.26
N ALA A 52 -8.02 17.98 0.09
CA ALA A 52 -9.06 18.42 -0.84
C ALA A 52 -9.71 17.25 -1.59
N GLY A 53 -9.26 16.03 -1.36
CA GLY A 53 -9.83 14.85 -2.00
C GLY A 53 -9.17 14.43 -3.29
N LYS A 54 -8.16 15.15 -3.72
CA LYS A 54 -7.44 14.79 -4.95
C LYS A 54 -6.25 13.89 -4.66
N TRP A 55 -5.94 13.01 -5.60
CA TRP A 55 -4.76 12.16 -5.51
C TRP A 55 -3.55 12.88 -6.08
N GLU A 56 -2.41 12.78 -5.39
CA GLU A 56 -1.16 13.37 -5.84
C GLU A 56 -0.12 12.28 -5.98
N LYS A 57 0.57 12.25 -7.12
CA LYS A 57 1.64 11.29 -7.34
C LYS A 57 2.87 11.69 -6.53
N VAL A 58 3.37 10.75 -5.73
CA VAL A 58 4.59 10.97 -4.93
C VAL A 58 5.82 10.54 -5.72
N ALA A 59 5.74 9.36 -6.34
CA ALA A 59 6.87 8.80 -7.07
C ALA A 59 6.37 7.75 -8.06
N GLY A 60 7.22 7.41 -9.00
CA GLY A 60 6.93 6.34 -9.94
C GLY A 60 8.20 5.89 -10.63
N ALA A 61 8.24 4.64 -11.03
CA ALA A 61 9.41 4.08 -11.71
C ALA A 61 9.03 2.83 -12.49
N PRO A 62 9.79 2.53 -13.55
CA PRO A 62 9.61 1.25 -14.24
C PRO A 62 9.95 0.08 -13.30
N TYR A 63 9.28 -1.03 -13.48
CA TYR A 63 9.49 -2.19 -12.61
C TYR A 63 10.95 -2.64 -12.56
N GLY A 64 11.66 -2.54 -13.66
CA GLY A 64 13.06 -2.94 -13.71
C GLY A 64 14.00 -2.10 -12.85
N LYS A 65 13.52 -0.94 -12.40
CA LYS A 65 14.32 -0.08 -11.50
C LYS A 65 13.90 -0.18 -10.05
N LEU A 66 12.96 -1.05 -9.75
CA LEU A 66 12.47 -1.23 -8.37
C LEU A 66 13.07 -2.50 -7.80
N GLU A 67 13.70 -2.38 -6.64
CA GLU A 67 14.33 -3.50 -5.95
C GLU A 67 13.73 -3.68 -4.58
N ALA A 68 13.56 -4.94 -4.18
CA ALA A 68 13.04 -5.23 -2.86
C ALA A 68 14.12 -4.99 -1.81
N ASP A 69 13.74 -4.32 -0.72
CA ASP A 69 14.62 -4.21 0.44
C ASP A 69 14.91 -5.62 0.97
N PRO A 70 16.18 -5.99 1.20
CA PRO A 70 16.50 -7.35 1.62
C PRO A 70 15.90 -7.77 2.96
N GLU A 71 15.59 -6.81 3.83
CA GLU A 71 15.05 -7.13 5.15
C GLU A 71 13.53 -7.08 5.19
N THR A 72 12.93 -6.12 4.51
CA THR A 72 11.49 -5.89 4.62
C THR A 72 10.72 -6.22 3.36
N GLY A 73 11.40 -6.36 2.23
CA GLY A 73 10.73 -6.54 0.95
C GLY A 73 10.16 -5.25 0.37
N LEU A 74 10.29 -4.13 1.07
CA LEU A 74 9.76 -2.86 0.61
C LEU A 74 10.32 -2.49 -0.77
N PRO A 75 9.45 -2.12 -1.73
CA PRO A 75 9.95 -1.67 -3.04
C PRO A 75 10.73 -0.37 -2.91
N ARG A 76 12.02 -0.45 -3.18
CA ARG A 76 12.86 0.75 -3.23
C ARG A 76 12.65 1.44 -4.57
N GLY A 77 12.66 2.76 -4.56
CA GLY A 77 12.46 3.55 -5.78
C GLY A 77 11.09 4.19 -5.87
N LEU A 78 10.17 3.85 -4.97
CA LEU A 78 8.84 4.46 -4.94
C LEU A 78 8.72 5.53 -3.85
N SER A 79 9.80 5.81 -3.13
CA SER A 79 9.83 6.85 -2.08
C SER A 79 8.77 6.64 -0.99
N LEU A 80 8.43 5.39 -0.72
CA LEU A 80 7.41 5.09 0.29
C LEU A 80 7.84 5.57 1.67
N ASP A 81 9.13 5.48 1.97
CA ASP A 81 9.69 5.89 3.26
C ASP A 81 9.68 7.41 3.47
N THR A 82 9.41 8.18 2.42
CA THR A 82 9.30 9.64 2.55
C THR A 82 7.89 10.09 2.92
N ILE A 83 6.92 9.19 2.89
CA ILE A 83 5.54 9.53 3.27
C ILE A 83 5.47 9.62 4.79
N PRO A 84 5.06 10.77 5.36
CA PRO A 84 5.01 10.93 6.82
C PRO A 84 4.15 9.85 7.47
N GLY A 85 4.70 9.19 8.47
CA GLY A 85 3.97 8.16 9.22
C GLY A 85 3.70 6.88 8.46
N PHE A 86 4.38 6.67 7.33
CA PHE A 86 4.09 5.52 6.46
C PHE A 86 4.23 4.17 7.18
N THR A 87 5.31 3.98 7.93
CA THR A 87 5.54 2.72 8.62
C THR A 87 4.43 2.40 9.62
N MET A 88 4.00 3.41 10.38
CA MET A 88 2.91 3.23 11.34
C MET A 88 1.59 2.98 10.63
N LEU A 89 1.35 3.70 9.56
CA LEU A 89 0.12 3.51 8.79
C LEU A 89 0.03 2.08 8.24
N MET A 90 1.13 1.58 7.68
CA MET A 90 1.16 0.22 7.14
C MET A 90 0.97 -0.81 8.26
N ARG A 91 1.62 -0.59 9.41
CA ARG A 91 1.46 -1.47 10.56
C ARG A 91 0.02 -1.50 11.05
N ASP A 92 -0.62 -0.32 11.14
CA ASP A 92 -2.01 -0.23 11.58
C ASP A 92 -2.94 -0.98 10.64
N ASN A 93 -2.70 -0.86 9.35
CA ASN A 93 -3.51 -1.58 8.37
C ASN A 93 -3.33 -3.09 8.52
N LYS A 94 -2.09 -3.53 8.69
CA LYS A 94 -1.78 -4.94 8.85
C LYS A 94 -2.40 -5.50 10.12
N ASP A 95 -2.29 -4.76 11.23
CA ASP A 95 -2.85 -5.18 12.51
C ASP A 95 -4.37 -5.30 12.45
N ARG A 96 -5.02 -4.37 11.79
CA ARG A 96 -6.48 -4.43 11.63
C ARG A 96 -6.91 -5.66 10.85
N GLN A 97 -6.15 -6.05 9.83
CA GLN A 97 -6.47 -7.24 9.05
C GLN A 97 -6.28 -8.51 9.87
N VAL A 98 -5.20 -8.59 10.62
CA VAL A 98 -4.94 -9.72 11.50
C VAL A 98 -6.02 -9.82 12.55
N PHE A 99 -6.39 -8.69 13.16
CA PHE A 99 -7.41 -8.66 14.19
C PHE A 99 -8.77 -9.10 13.63
N ALA A 100 -9.14 -8.62 12.47
CA ALA A 100 -10.38 -9.00 11.82
C ALA A 100 -10.39 -10.51 11.53
N GLY A 101 -9.25 -11.05 11.09
CA GLY A 101 -9.16 -12.48 10.83
C GLY A 101 -9.23 -13.32 12.09
N MET A 102 -8.78 -12.78 13.21
CA MET A 102 -8.82 -13.50 14.49
C MET A 102 -10.19 -13.51 15.13
N THR A 103 -10.92 -12.42 14.98
CA THR A 103 -12.25 -12.33 15.58
C THR A 103 -13.32 -12.94 14.71
N GLY A 104 -12.95 -13.20 13.58
CA GLY A 104 -13.75 -13.71 12.75
C GLY A 104 -14.67 -13.77 12.03
N LYS A 105 -14.98 -13.88 12.18
CA LYS A 105 -15.50 -14.06 11.78
C LYS A 105 -16.07 -14.80 11.46
N PRO A 106 -16.64 -14.93 11.43
CA PRO A 106 -17.03 -15.98 11.14
C PRO A 106 -17.40 -16.40 9.96
N LYS A 107 -17.52 -16.55 9.95
CA LYS A 107 -17.82 -16.77 9.07
C LYS A 107 -18.56 -17.38 8.67
N ARG A 108 -18.92 -17.34 8.77
CA ARG A 108 -19.55 -17.62 8.54
C ARG A 108 -20.00 -17.83 8.13
#